data_1c9a6f0bff697e3ae0bc0eb25e04d58d
#
_entry.id   1c9a6f0bff697e3ae0bc0eb25e04d58d
#
_cell.length_a   1.000
_cell.length_b   1.000
_cell.length_c   1.000
_cell.angle_alpha   90.00
_cell.angle_beta   90.00
_cell.angle_gamma   90.00
#
_symmetry.space_group_name_H-M   'P 1'
#
loop_
_entity.id
_entity.type
_entity.pdbx_description
1 polymer ?
#
loop_
_entity_poly.entity_id
_entity_poly.type
_entity_poly.pdbx_seq_one_letter_code
_entity_poly.pdbx_strand_id
1 'polypeptide(L)'
;MSKLHFTTKHANAASVQRHWHIVDGTNQTVGRICSKIASVLRGKNKAYYSPHVDCGDFVIVINAEKVIFTGNKFNDKEYQHVTGYPGGQKIEIAKDLIKRRPEQIVERAVKGMLPKNRLGRKMYKKLFVYAGSEHPHAAQQPTPFKF
;
A
#
# COMPACT_ATOMS: atom_id res chain seq x y z
N MET A 1 -9.26 -47.53 -4.24
CA MET A 1 -9.37 -46.29 -5.06
C MET A 1 -9.44 -45.11 -4.10
N SER A 2 -8.33 -44.38 -3.93
CA SER A 2 -8.30 -43.14 -3.10
C SER A 2 -9.01 -42.05 -3.86
N LYS A 3 -10.15 -41.62 -3.33
CA LYS A 3 -10.84 -40.43 -3.84
C LYS A 3 -9.99 -39.21 -3.49
N LEU A 4 -9.25 -38.68 -4.45
CA LEU A 4 -8.57 -37.37 -4.35
C LEU A 4 -9.63 -36.26 -4.35
N HIS A 5 -10.29 -36.04 -3.21
CA HIS A 5 -11.16 -34.91 -3.02
C HIS A 5 -10.32 -33.68 -2.66
N PHE A 6 -9.89 -32.94 -3.66
CA PHE A 6 -9.35 -31.60 -3.45
C PHE A 6 -10.48 -30.63 -3.14
N THR A 7 -10.73 -30.43 -1.86
CA THR A 7 -11.66 -29.36 -1.44
C THR A 7 -10.92 -28.05 -1.39
N THR A 8 -11.27 -27.12 -2.27
CA THR A 8 -10.73 -25.76 -2.26
C THR A 8 -11.19 -25.06 -0.97
N LYS A 9 -10.25 -24.73 -0.08
CA LYS A 9 -10.54 -23.99 1.14
C LYS A 9 -10.70 -22.50 0.81
N HIS A 10 -11.88 -21.96 1.04
CA HIS A 10 -12.13 -20.53 0.95
C HIS A 10 -11.78 -19.85 2.26
N ALA A 11 -11.18 -18.64 2.19
CA ALA A 11 -10.91 -17.86 3.38
C ALA A 11 -12.21 -17.29 3.98
N ASN A 12 -12.35 -17.43 5.29
CA ASN A 12 -13.37 -16.74 6.08
C ASN A 12 -12.72 -15.68 6.96
N ALA A 13 -13.47 -14.68 7.39
CA ALA A 13 -12.92 -13.60 8.23
C ALA A 13 -12.27 -14.11 9.52
N ALA A 14 -12.74 -15.25 10.07
CA ALA A 14 -12.18 -15.90 11.25
C ALA A 14 -10.91 -16.72 10.96
N SER A 15 -10.76 -17.25 9.74
CA SER A 15 -9.62 -18.10 9.36
C SER A 15 -8.40 -17.33 8.83
N VAL A 16 -8.55 -16.03 8.58
CA VAL A 16 -7.48 -15.22 8.03
C VAL A 16 -6.46 -14.85 9.10
N GLN A 17 -5.23 -15.32 8.92
CA GLN A 17 -4.08 -14.88 9.71
C GLN A 17 -3.48 -13.63 9.07
N ARG A 18 -3.22 -12.58 9.87
CA ARG A 18 -2.65 -11.31 9.43
C ARG A 18 -1.30 -11.10 10.08
N HIS A 19 -0.32 -10.75 9.26
CA HIS A 19 1.03 -10.45 9.68
C HIS A 19 1.34 -8.97 9.50
N TRP A 20 2.35 -8.49 10.20
CA TRP A 20 2.85 -7.13 10.04
C TRP A 20 4.16 -7.16 9.28
N HIS A 21 4.25 -6.35 8.25
CA HIS A 21 5.43 -6.23 7.42
C HIS A 21 5.96 -4.80 7.44
N ILE A 22 7.28 -4.66 7.50
CA ILE A 22 7.96 -3.38 7.38
C ILE A 22 8.71 -3.34 6.04
N VAL A 23 8.58 -2.24 5.34
CA VAL A 23 9.15 -2.02 4.01
C VAL A 23 9.95 -0.73 4.03
N ASP A 24 11.21 -0.78 3.66
CA ASP A 24 12.04 0.41 3.52
C ASP A 24 11.88 1.00 2.11
N GLY A 25 11.50 2.29 2.05
CA GLY A 25 11.34 3.06 0.83
C GLY A 25 12.65 3.61 0.26
N THR A 26 13.77 3.51 0.99
CA THR A 26 15.05 4.10 0.60
C THR A 26 15.51 3.61 -0.78
N ASN A 27 15.73 4.52 -1.69
CA ASN A 27 16.17 4.26 -3.07
C ASN A 27 15.24 3.33 -3.89
N GLN A 28 14.00 3.13 -3.43
CA GLN A 28 13.01 2.32 -4.15
C GLN A 28 12.17 3.17 -5.10
N THR A 29 11.88 2.64 -6.30
CA THR A 29 10.97 3.31 -7.23
C THR A 29 9.53 3.24 -6.74
N VAL A 30 8.86 4.40 -6.62
CA VAL A 30 7.48 4.52 -6.11
C VAL A 30 6.53 3.51 -6.76
N GLY A 31 6.52 3.40 -8.09
CA GLY A 31 5.57 2.50 -8.79
C GLY A 31 5.80 1.02 -8.45
N ARG A 32 7.05 0.58 -8.42
CA ARG A 32 7.41 -0.83 -8.15
C ARG A 32 7.12 -1.24 -6.71
N ILE A 33 7.50 -0.40 -5.75
CA ILE A 33 7.23 -0.67 -4.33
C ILE A 33 5.72 -0.66 -4.05
N CYS A 34 4.98 0.33 -4.55
CA CYS A 34 3.55 0.46 -4.33
C CYS A 34 2.74 -0.69 -4.93
N SER A 35 3.14 -1.24 -6.09
CA SER A 35 2.46 -2.38 -6.69
C SER A 35 2.59 -3.66 -5.83
N LYS A 36 3.76 -3.88 -5.25
CA LYS A 36 4.01 -5.02 -4.35
C LYS A 36 3.28 -4.83 -3.01
N ILE A 37 3.32 -3.63 -2.42
CA ILE A 37 2.55 -3.27 -1.23
C ILE A 37 1.05 -3.53 -1.46
N ALA A 38 0.49 -3.06 -2.58
CA ALA A 38 -0.91 -3.28 -2.90
C ALA A 38 -1.26 -4.77 -3.04
N SER A 39 -0.34 -5.59 -3.56
CA SER A 39 -0.50 -7.05 -3.64
C SER A 39 -0.56 -7.70 -2.25
N VAL A 40 0.31 -7.29 -1.32
CA VAL A 40 0.33 -7.77 0.08
C VAL A 40 -0.91 -7.31 0.84
N LEU A 41 -1.31 -6.04 0.74
CA LEU A 41 -2.52 -5.49 1.36
C LEU A 41 -3.80 -6.19 0.88
N ARG A 42 -3.82 -6.65 -0.37
CA ARG A 42 -4.90 -7.45 -0.93
C ARG A 42 -4.83 -8.92 -0.51
N GLY A 43 -3.65 -9.41 -0.14
CA GLY A 43 -3.40 -10.80 0.24
C GLY A 43 -3.17 -11.74 -0.92
N LYS A 44 -2.76 -11.22 -2.10
CA LYS A 44 -2.49 -12.06 -3.30
C LYS A 44 -1.30 -13.01 -3.13
N ASN A 45 -0.47 -12.77 -2.13
CA ASN A 45 0.66 -13.64 -1.76
C ASN A 45 0.24 -14.89 -0.98
N LYS A 46 -1.02 -14.99 -0.55
CA LYS A 46 -1.54 -16.10 0.26
C LYS A 46 -2.23 -17.15 -0.60
N ALA A 47 -1.95 -18.41 -0.34
CA ALA A 47 -2.54 -19.55 -1.09
C ALA A 47 -4.08 -19.60 -0.99
N TYR A 48 -4.65 -19.14 0.14
CA TYR A 48 -6.09 -19.10 0.39
C TYR A 48 -6.75 -17.78 -0.01
N TYR A 49 -6.09 -16.99 -0.84
CA TYR A 49 -6.64 -15.71 -1.31
C TYR A 49 -8.06 -15.85 -1.87
N SER A 50 -8.97 -15.03 -1.35
CA SER A 50 -10.37 -14.94 -1.80
C SER A 50 -10.72 -13.48 -2.12
N PRO A 51 -11.28 -13.18 -3.32
CA PRO A 51 -11.53 -11.78 -3.75
C PRO A 51 -12.53 -11.01 -2.90
N HIS A 52 -13.45 -11.71 -2.26
CA HIS A 52 -14.53 -11.14 -1.44
C HIS A 52 -14.19 -10.99 0.05
N VAL A 53 -13.04 -11.55 0.48
CA VAL A 53 -12.57 -11.50 1.87
C VAL A 53 -11.30 -10.66 1.97
N ASP A 54 -11.15 -9.93 3.06
CA ASP A 54 -9.92 -9.20 3.36
C ASP A 54 -8.84 -10.13 3.92
N CYS A 55 -8.06 -10.75 3.02
CA CYS A 55 -6.99 -11.69 3.36
C CYS A 55 -5.63 -11.02 3.58
N GLY A 56 -5.50 -9.72 3.34
CA GLY A 56 -4.23 -9.01 3.32
C GLY A 56 -3.63 -8.75 4.69
N ASP A 57 -2.33 -8.48 4.69
CA ASP A 57 -1.50 -8.18 5.84
C ASP A 57 -1.42 -6.68 6.11
N PHE A 58 -0.87 -6.31 7.27
CA PHE A 58 -0.54 -4.93 7.60
C PHE A 58 0.84 -4.58 7.03
N VAL A 59 0.96 -3.38 6.47
CA VAL A 59 2.22 -2.92 5.88
C VAL A 59 2.58 -1.55 6.45
N ILE A 60 3.80 -1.47 6.97
CA ILE A 60 4.43 -0.24 7.43
C ILE A 60 5.49 0.13 6.40
N VAL A 61 5.44 1.35 5.87
CA VAL A 61 6.46 1.90 4.97
C VAL A 61 7.22 2.97 5.72
N ILE A 62 8.53 2.83 5.77
CA ILE A 62 9.44 3.81 6.37
C ILE A 62 10.26 4.51 5.29
N ASN A 63 10.88 5.63 5.63
CA ASN A 63 11.70 6.44 4.73
C ASN A 63 10.96 6.87 3.45
N ALA A 64 9.68 7.24 3.55
CA ALA A 64 8.90 7.65 2.39
C ALA A 64 9.44 8.91 1.68
N GLU A 65 10.25 9.72 2.37
CA GLU A 65 10.96 10.88 1.79
C GLU A 65 12.06 10.47 0.80
N LYS A 66 12.64 9.26 0.94
CA LYS A 66 13.78 8.76 0.15
C LYS A 66 13.38 7.91 -1.04
N VAL A 67 12.09 7.88 -1.39
CA VAL A 67 11.60 7.17 -2.57
C VAL A 67 12.00 7.89 -3.86
N ILE A 68 12.21 7.14 -4.93
CA ILE A 68 12.70 7.65 -6.21
C ILE A 68 11.61 7.57 -7.28
N PHE A 69 11.55 8.62 -8.12
CA PHE A 69 10.81 8.61 -9.37
C PHE A 69 11.74 8.30 -10.54
N THR A 70 11.27 7.53 -11.50
CA THR A 70 12.02 7.25 -12.75
C THR A 70 11.73 8.30 -13.82
N GLY A 71 12.75 8.65 -14.60
CA GLY A 71 12.64 9.69 -15.65
C GLY A 71 12.36 11.07 -15.05
N ASN A 72 11.70 11.94 -15.81
CA ASN A 72 11.43 13.33 -15.39
C ASN A 72 10.20 13.49 -14.47
N LYS A 73 9.59 12.40 -14.00
CA LYS A 73 8.35 12.44 -13.19
C LYS A 73 8.46 13.26 -11.90
N PHE A 74 9.68 13.42 -11.39
CA PHE A 74 9.90 14.23 -10.21
C PHE A 74 9.50 15.70 -10.42
N ASN A 75 9.76 16.22 -11.63
CA ASN A 75 9.43 17.60 -11.99
C ASN A 75 8.06 17.74 -12.68
N ASP A 76 7.64 16.73 -13.44
CA ASP A 76 6.48 16.84 -14.33
C ASP A 76 5.21 16.20 -13.76
N LYS A 77 5.33 15.31 -12.74
CA LYS A 77 4.15 14.61 -12.22
C LYS A 77 3.30 15.53 -11.37
N GLU A 78 2.08 15.78 -11.84
CA GLU A 78 1.08 16.56 -11.13
C GLU A 78 0.14 15.70 -10.27
N TYR A 79 -0.18 16.20 -9.09
CA TYR A 79 -1.18 15.67 -8.20
C TYR A 79 -2.33 16.68 -8.08
N GLN A 80 -3.45 16.35 -8.71
CA GLN A 80 -4.62 17.22 -8.73
C GLN A 80 -5.56 16.91 -7.57
N HIS A 81 -6.12 17.95 -6.98
CA HIS A 81 -7.15 17.88 -5.95
C HIS A 81 -8.19 18.98 -6.20
N VAL A 82 -9.47 18.65 -6.06
CA VAL A 82 -10.58 19.60 -6.23
C VAL A 82 -11.25 19.80 -4.87
N THR A 83 -11.47 21.05 -4.50
CA THR A 83 -12.12 21.42 -3.23
C THR A 83 -13.65 21.39 -3.26
N GLY A 84 -14.24 21.18 -4.45
CA GLY A 84 -15.70 21.19 -4.65
C GLY A 84 -16.32 22.56 -4.93
N TYR A 85 -15.55 23.64 -4.87
CA TYR A 85 -16.00 24.99 -5.23
C TYR A 85 -15.62 25.35 -6.67
N PRO A 86 -16.34 26.25 -7.35
CA PRO A 86 -15.94 26.81 -8.66
C PRO A 86 -14.51 27.34 -8.58
N GLY A 87 -13.64 26.98 -9.53
CA GLY A 87 -12.22 27.35 -9.52
C GLY A 87 -11.36 26.68 -8.45
N GLY A 88 -11.91 25.70 -7.69
CA GLY A 88 -11.24 25.05 -6.57
C GLY A 88 -10.26 23.92 -6.94
N GLN A 89 -9.82 23.83 -8.18
CA GLN A 89 -8.78 22.87 -8.60
C GLN A 89 -7.41 23.33 -8.08
N LYS A 90 -6.75 22.45 -7.32
CA LYS A 90 -5.38 22.64 -6.86
C LYS A 90 -4.48 21.60 -7.51
N ILE A 91 -3.36 22.03 -8.05
CA ILE A 91 -2.34 21.21 -8.69
C ILE A 91 -1.04 21.35 -7.90
N GLU A 92 -0.46 20.22 -7.51
CA GLU A 92 0.84 20.15 -6.82
C GLU A 92 1.78 19.26 -7.61
N ILE A 93 3.01 19.70 -7.81
CA ILE A 93 4.05 18.91 -8.47
C ILE A 93 4.64 17.91 -7.45
N ALA A 94 5.10 16.74 -7.93
CA ALA A 94 5.68 15.71 -7.07
C ALA A 94 6.83 16.24 -6.21
N LYS A 95 7.66 17.12 -6.76
CA LYS A 95 8.80 17.77 -6.08
C LYS A 95 8.36 18.58 -4.85
N ASP A 96 7.23 19.29 -4.92
CA ASP A 96 6.75 20.12 -3.82
C ASP A 96 5.99 19.26 -2.79
N LEU A 97 5.26 18.25 -3.29
CA LEU A 97 4.54 17.31 -2.44
C LEU A 97 5.50 16.47 -1.56
N ILE A 98 6.64 16.01 -2.08
CA ILE A 98 7.61 15.21 -1.32
C ILE A 98 8.24 16.03 -0.18
N LYS A 99 8.45 17.33 -0.39
CA LYS A 99 8.98 18.22 0.65
C LYS A 99 7.99 18.50 1.77
N ARG A 100 6.71 18.57 1.43
CA ARG A 100 5.65 18.95 2.38
C ARG A 100 5.05 17.73 3.10
N ARG A 101 4.72 16.69 2.34
CA ARG A 101 4.05 15.46 2.84
C ARG A 101 4.48 14.24 2.01
N PRO A 102 5.67 13.70 2.24
CA PRO A 102 6.20 12.58 1.45
C PRO A 102 5.32 11.32 1.54
N GLU A 103 4.63 11.12 2.69
CA GLU A 103 3.76 9.97 2.90
C GLU A 103 2.63 9.89 1.86
N GLN A 104 2.09 11.05 1.46
CA GLN A 104 0.95 11.11 0.53
C GLN A 104 1.28 10.54 -0.85
N ILE A 105 2.54 10.56 -1.27
CA ILE A 105 2.98 10.01 -2.55
C ILE A 105 2.72 8.50 -2.58
N VAL A 106 3.19 7.81 -1.55
CA VAL A 106 3.00 6.36 -1.40
C VAL A 106 1.53 6.03 -1.18
N GLU A 107 0.85 6.76 -0.30
CA GLU A 107 -0.56 6.58 0.01
C GLU A 107 -1.45 6.71 -1.23
N ARG A 108 -1.29 7.79 -2.01
CA ARG A 108 -2.07 8.01 -3.25
C ARG A 108 -1.78 6.94 -4.29
N ALA A 109 -0.51 6.51 -4.43
CA ALA A 109 -0.12 5.47 -5.36
C ALA A 109 -0.76 4.11 -4.99
N VAL A 110 -0.66 3.68 -3.73
CA VAL A 110 -1.27 2.43 -3.26
C VAL A 110 -2.80 2.49 -3.33
N LYS A 111 -3.41 3.61 -2.90
CA LYS A 111 -4.87 3.81 -2.98
C LYS A 111 -5.39 3.69 -4.41
N GLY A 112 -4.63 4.19 -5.39
CA GLY A 112 -4.96 4.05 -6.82
C GLY A 112 -4.88 2.62 -7.34
N MET A 113 -4.03 1.78 -6.73
CA MET A 113 -3.82 0.36 -7.11
C MET A 113 -4.78 -0.60 -6.39
N LEU A 114 -5.40 -0.18 -5.30
CA LEU A 114 -6.39 -0.98 -4.58
C LEU A 114 -7.79 -0.87 -5.24
N PRO A 115 -8.67 -1.88 -5.03
CA PRO A 115 -10.04 -1.83 -5.52
C PRO A 115 -10.82 -0.61 -4.97
N LYS A 116 -11.61 0.05 -5.82
CA LYS A 116 -12.39 1.24 -5.46
C LYS A 116 -13.76 0.89 -4.84
N ASN A 117 -13.78 -0.05 -3.89
CA ASN A 117 -15.00 -0.52 -3.22
C ASN A 117 -14.88 -0.47 -1.69
N ARG A 118 -15.91 -0.92 -0.98
CA ARG A 118 -15.92 -0.98 0.51
C ARG A 118 -14.77 -1.85 1.05
N LEU A 119 -14.47 -2.97 0.39
CA LEU A 119 -13.39 -3.87 0.76
C LEU A 119 -12.02 -3.21 0.56
N GLY A 120 -11.80 -2.51 -0.56
CA GLY A 120 -10.56 -1.75 -0.82
C GLY A 120 -10.30 -0.67 0.21
N ARG A 121 -11.35 0.01 0.72
CA ARG A 121 -11.19 0.96 1.84
C ARG A 121 -10.76 0.28 3.15
N LYS A 122 -11.22 -0.95 3.44
CA LYS A 122 -10.75 -1.74 4.59
C LYS A 122 -9.29 -2.15 4.42
N MET A 123 -8.90 -2.58 3.22
CA MET A 123 -7.50 -2.93 2.90
C MET A 123 -6.57 -1.72 3.05
N TYR A 124 -6.99 -0.54 2.58
CA TYR A 124 -6.20 0.69 2.68
C TYR A 124 -5.91 1.10 4.13
N LYS A 125 -6.82 0.85 5.07
CA LYS A 125 -6.60 1.14 6.50
C LYS A 125 -5.48 0.33 7.16
N LYS A 126 -4.96 -0.69 6.47
CA LYS A 126 -3.83 -1.52 6.93
C LYS A 126 -2.48 -1.01 6.42
N LEU A 127 -2.47 0.10 5.69
CA LEU A 127 -1.27 0.77 5.25
C LEU A 127 -0.92 1.89 6.22
N PHE A 128 0.33 1.89 6.69
CA PHE A 128 0.92 2.94 7.52
C PHE A 128 2.17 3.44 6.83
N VAL A 129 2.28 4.74 6.63
CA VAL A 129 3.41 5.34 5.92
C VAL A 129 4.04 6.41 6.79
N TYR A 130 5.36 6.38 6.90
CA TYR A 130 6.15 7.30 7.71
C TYR A 130 7.26 7.92 6.86
N ALA A 131 7.47 9.22 7.02
CA ALA A 131 8.51 9.98 6.31
C ALA A 131 9.91 9.47 6.68
N GLY A 132 10.19 9.36 7.98
CA GLY A 132 11.46 8.92 8.52
C GLY A 132 11.56 7.41 8.76
N SER A 133 12.57 7.01 9.54
CA SER A 133 12.84 5.61 9.90
C SER A 133 12.05 5.13 11.13
N GLU A 134 11.51 6.03 11.94
CA GLU A 134 10.82 5.70 13.18
C GLU A 134 9.33 5.43 12.94
N HIS A 135 8.79 4.45 13.66
CA HIS A 135 7.37 4.10 13.61
C HIS A 135 6.86 3.66 15.00
N PRO A 136 5.60 3.93 15.38
CA PRO A 136 5.04 3.60 16.69
C PRO A 136 4.62 2.13 16.85
N HIS A 137 4.81 1.28 15.83
CA HIS A 137 4.31 -0.11 15.78
C HIS A 137 5.34 -1.16 16.21
N ALA A 138 6.30 -0.82 17.08
CA ALA A 138 7.32 -1.79 17.55
C ALA A 138 6.70 -2.98 18.29
N ALA A 139 5.63 -2.75 19.07
CA ALA A 139 4.92 -3.79 19.80
C ALA A 139 4.31 -4.89 18.91
N GLN A 140 4.08 -4.59 17.64
CA GLN A 140 3.51 -5.54 16.65
C GLN A 140 4.58 -6.46 16.04
N GLN A 141 5.86 -6.26 16.38
CA GLN A 141 7.00 -7.03 15.87
C GLN A 141 6.97 -7.21 14.33
N PRO A 142 6.95 -6.12 13.55
CA PRO A 142 6.84 -6.21 12.11
C PRO A 142 8.05 -6.91 11.51
N THR A 143 7.80 -7.84 10.58
CA THR A 143 8.85 -8.56 9.87
C THR A 143 9.32 -7.76 8.65
N PRO A 144 10.65 -7.67 8.38
CA PRO A 144 11.13 -6.99 7.18
C PRO A 144 10.69 -7.75 5.92
N PHE A 145 10.03 -7.03 5.02
CA PHE A 145 9.59 -7.59 3.75
C PHE A 145 10.55 -7.17 2.65
N LYS A 146 11.29 -8.13 2.10
CA LYS A 146 12.14 -7.93 0.94
C LYS A 146 11.37 -8.27 -0.34
N PHE A 147 11.47 -7.40 -1.33
CA PHE A 147 10.79 -7.57 -2.63
C PHE A 147 11.68 -8.26 -3.65
#